data_080fae1f301b17c1254263b3dbb4ff9f
#
_entry.id   080fae1f301b17c1254263b3dbb4ff9f
#
_cell.length_a   1.000
_cell.length_b   1.000
_cell.length_c   1.000
_cell.angle_alpha   90.00
_cell.angle_beta   90.00
_cell.angle_gamma   90.00
#
_symmetry.space_group_name_H-M   'P 1'
#
loop_
_entity.id
_entity.type
_entity.pdbx_description
1 polymer ?
#
loop_
_entity_poly.entity_id
_entity_poly.type
_entity_poly.pdbx_seq_one_letter_code
_entity_poly.pdbx_strand_id
1 'polypeptide(L)'
;MKDYVAAILNTPRANSEWSLDLGKEIKQGGTRVERGTGSHVSVEFAVLYHWHAALSAADENWMEEIIRSVFPDLRHIDDVTIEMFHKVMKVYGHDLMNKKPWEWTFGGLERGADGRFNDAQLSELIKDCIEEPAHAFGAHGTPASLKVVDLMGQLQAREMFNVCTLNEFRRYLNLKPYETFEDWCSDKETARAAELLYGHMENMELYPGLMAECTKPAMPGSGVCPGQTTGRGILDDAVALVRGDRFLSYDFNSNTLTQWGAALLSESTPGAYGGVFPKLLFQGLPGGFKGTSSYALLPFYTPKAAKEILTGNKVVEQYDLRRPPSDYDIISVQTQEGCKKVFNDRESFVVMYQAAIRNCTAGHDFMIGWDEQKKHDERSKILHKVFFEEGFEKNIDEFFTTNVRKLIKQNSLKGAKGRMSIDIVRDVTNITPILWLAERFALPLKTQEQPRGLLSIHEAFLAYLVLCKLQHQPFPITNSLLIN
;
A
#
# COMPACT_ATOMS: atom_id res chain seq x y z
N MET A 1 -0.09 -2.60 3.64
CA MET A 1 -0.30 -3.44 4.84
C MET A 1 0.14 -4.89 4.64
N LYS A 2 -0.35 -5.63 3.63
CA LYS A 2 0.08 -7.04 3.40
C LYS A 2 1.58 -7.18 3.21
N ASP A 3 2.22 -6.31 2.43
CA ASP A 3 3.67 -6.32 2.20
C ASP A 3 4.45 -5.99 3.47
N TYR A 4 3.97 -4.99 4.19
CA TYR A 4 4.52 -4.57 5.46
C TYR A 4 4.44 -5.70 6.52
N VAL A 5 3.27 -6.33 6.65
CA VAL A 5 3.10 -7.46 7.58
C VAL A 5 3.96 -8.65 7.16
N ALA A 6 4.05 -8.96 5.87
CA ALA A 6 4.91 -10.03 5.38
C ALA A 6 6.40 -9.76 5.67
N ALA A 7 6.86 -8.53 5.46
CA ALA A 7 8.23 -8.13 5.76
C ALA A 7 8.54 -8.20 7.25
N ILE A 8 7.64 -7.70 8.12
CA ILE A 8 7.83 -7.70 9.57
C ILE A 8 7.83 -9.09 10.15
N LEU A 9 6.87 -9.92 9.74
CA LEU A 9 6.71 -11.26 10.31
C LEU A 9 7.54 -12.31 9.60
N ASN A 10 8.30 -11.90 8.62
CA ASN A 10 9.09 -12.81 7.80
C ASN A 10 8.25 -13.97 7.24
N THR A 11 7.00 -13.67 6.88
CA THR A 11 6.08 -14.67 6.38
C THR A 11 5.88 -14.44 4.88
N PRO A 12 6.40 -15.34 4.01
CA PRO A 12 6.11 -15.22 2.61
C PRO A 12 4.60 -15.30 2.40
N ARG A 13 4.04 -14.39 1.65
CA ARG A 13 2.60 -14.38 1.33
C ARG A 13 2.12 -15.67 0.66
N ALA A 14 3.03 -16.42 0.06
CA ALA A 14 2.76 -17.75 -0.46
C ALA A 14 2.35 -18.76 0.62
N ASN A 15 2.54 -18.45 1.90
CA ASN A 15 1.98 -19.24 2.97
C ASN A 15 0.51 -18.89 3.12
N SER A 16 -0.36 -19.68 2.46
CA SER A 16 -1.81 -19.48 2.38
C SER A 16 -2.55 -19.49 3.73
N GLU A 17 -1.89 -19.84 4.81
CA GLU A 17 -2.42 -19.81 6.16
C GLU A 17 -2.51 -18.40 6.73
N TRP A 18 -1.89 -17.41 6.07
CA TRP A 18 -1.84 -16.02 6.49
C TRP A 18 -2.76 -15.15 5.66
N SER A 19 -3.94 -14.92 6.14
CA SER A 19 -4.85 -13.96 5.55
C SER A 19 -5.38 -13.05 6.65
N LEU A 20 -5.21 -11.74 6.48
CA LEU A 20 -5.98 -10.73 7.18
C LEU A 20 -7.42 -10.78 6.64
N ASP A 21 -8.02 -11.95 6.67
CA ASP A 21 -9.41 -12.13 6.26
C ASP A 21 -10.32 -11.58 7.35
N LEU A 22 -10.80 -10.38 7.15
CA LEU A 22 -11.76 -9.72 8.03
C LEU A 22 -13.09 -10.48 8.16
N GLY A 23 -13.31 -11.47 7.29
CA GLY A 23 -14.47 -12.35 7.34
C GLY A 23 -14.34 -13.48 8.35
N LYS A 24 -13.13 -13.92 8.69
CA LYS A 24 -12.89 -14.97 9.66
C LYS A 24 -12.96 -14.40 11.08
N GLU A 25 -13.47 -15.21 11.99
CA GLU A 25 -13.46 -14.89 13.41
C GLU A 25 -12.06 -15.04 13.98
N ILE A 26 -11.29 -13.97 14.00
CA ILE A 26 -10.01 -13.92 14.70
C ILE A 26 -10.31 -13.52 16.13
N LYS A 27 -10.03 -14.42 17.06
CA LYS A 27 -10.10 -14.14 18.50
C LYS A 27 -8.81 -13.45 18.91
N GLN A 28 -8.90 -12.18 19.26
CA GLN A 28 -7.83 -11.47 19.93
C GLN A 28 -7.88 -11.71 21.42
N GLY A 29 -6.83 -12.16 22.05
CA GLY A 29 -6.74 -12.26 23.51
C GLY A 29 -8.01 -12.75 24.24
N GLY A 30 -8.90 -13.43 23.52
CA GLY A 30 -10.22 -13.84 24.00
C GLY A 30 -11.36 -12.85 23.74
N THR A 31 -11.10 -11.62 23.29
CA THR A 31 -12.11 -10.60 23.04
C THR A 31 -12.29 -10.39 21.53
N ARG A 32 -13.53 -10.52 21.07
CA ARG A 32 -13.86 -10.24 19.66
C ARG A 32 -14.04 -8.74 19.47
N VAL A 33 -13.24 -8.14 18.59
CA VAL A 33 -13.44 -6.76 18.17
C VAL A 33 -14.61 -6.70 17.18
N GLU A 34 -15.63 -5.93 17.51
CA GLU A 34 -16.76 -5.72 16.61
C GLU A 34 -16.39 -4.80 15.45
N ARG A 35 -17.01 -5.03 14.29
CA ARG A 35 -16.76 -4.23 13.10
C ARG A 35 -17.26 -2.79 13.28
N GLY A 36 -16.41 -1.83 12.94
CA GLY A 36 -16.81 -0.42 12.86
C GLY A 36 -17.11 0.26 14.17
N THR A 37 -16.65 -0.29 15.29
CA THR A 37 -16.84 0.27 16.64
C THR A 37 -15.83 1.37 16.98
N GLY A 38 -14.82 1.55 16.18
CA GLY A 38 -13.74 2.51 16.35
C GLY A 38 -12.37 1.84 16.26
N SER A 39 -11.36 2.61 15.86
CA SER A 39 -9.97 2.13 15.79
C SER A 39 -9.36 2.18 17.19
N HIS A 40 -9.36 1.06 17.87
CA HIS A 40 -8.80 0.90 19.21
C HIS A 40 -7.54 0.05 19.17
N VAL A 41 -6.56 0.43 19.96
CA VAL A 41 -5.35 -0.36 20.23
C VAL A 41 -5.12 -0.42 21.73
N SER A 42 -4.35 -1.40 22.16
CA SER A 42 -3.88 -1.49 23.55
C SER A 42 -2.87 -0.38 23.87
N VAL A 43 -2.68 -0.06 25.12
CA VAL A 43 -1.60 0.84 25.55
C VAL A 43 -0.23 0.21 25.24
N GLU A 44 -0.15 -1.10 25.33
CA GLU A 44 1.02 -1.91 24.99
C GLU A 44 1.44 -1.75 23.54
N PHE A 45 0.50 -1.42 22.63
CA PHE A 45 0.81 -1.14 21.22
C PHE A 45 1.84 -0.02 21.06
N ALA A 46 1.76 1.05 21.86
CA ALA A 46 2.77 2.11 21.86
C ALA A 46 4.16 1.58 22.25
N VAL A 47 4.20 0.57 23.12
CA VAL A 47 5.44 -0.10 23.58
C VAL A 47 5.99 -1.04 22.52
N LEU A 48 5.12 -1.75 21.78
CA LEU A 48 5.48 -2.70 20.72
C LEU A 48 6.09 -2.02 19.49
N TYR A 49 5.71 -0.76 19.22
CA TYR A 49 6.13 -0.03 18.02
C TYR A 49 7.42 0.77 18.21
N HIS A 50 8.25 0.42 19.15
CA HIS A 50 9.61 0.93 19.30
C HIS A 50 10.57 0.08 18.47
N TRP A 51 10.79 0.48 17.24
CA TRP A 51 11.56 -0.31 16.25
C TRP A 51 12.94 0.28 15.97
N HIS A 52 13.59 0.75 17.00
CA HIS A 52 14.90 1.40 16.91
C HIS A 52 16.02 0.46 16.42
N ALA A 53 15.80 -0.86 16.53
CA ALA A 53 16.68 -1.86 15.95
C ALA A 53 16.49 -2.04 14.42
N ALA A 54 15.40 -1.55 13.84
CA ALA A 54 15.08 -1.73 12.43
C ALA A 54 15.58 -0.55 11.56
N LEU A 55 16.77 -0.06 11.85
CA LEU A 55 17.43 1.01 11.12
C LEU A 55 18.62 0.46 10.32
N SER A 56 18.98 1.14 9.23
CA SER A 56 20.21 0.86 8.50
C SER A 56 21.43 1.54 9.14
N ALA A 57 22.62 1.13 8.72
CA ALA A 57 23.85 1.81 9.13
C ALA A 57 23.88 3.26 8.66
N ALA A 58 23.27 3.58 7.52
CA ALA A 58 23.13 4.94 7.02
C ALA A 58 22.25 5.80 7.94
N ASP A 59 21.12 5.25 8.40
CA ASP A 59 20.23 5.93 9.34
C ASP A 59 20.90 6.16 10.70
N GLU A 60 21.69 5.18 11.18
CA GLU A 60 22.48 5.32 12.41
C GLU A 60 23.49 6.46 12.30
N ASN A 61 24.27 6.49 11.24
CA ASN A 61 25.23 7.56 10.98
C ASN A 61 24.55 8.93 10.88
N TRP A 62 23.42 9.02 10.19
CA TRP A 62 22.64 10.25 10.09
C TRP A 62 22.15 10.74 11.46
N MET A 63 21.67 9.84 12.32
CA MET A 63 21.26 10.19 13.68
C MET A 63 22.45 10.68 14.51
N GLU A 64 23.60 10.02 14.39
CA GLU A 64 24.83 10.44 15.07
C GLU A 64 25.28 11.83 14.61
N GLU A 65 25.24 12.12 13.31
CA GLU A 65 25.55 13.44 12.76
C GLU A 65 24.63 14.53 13.33
N ILE A 66 23.34 14.27 13.44
CA ILE A 66 22.39 15.21 14.06
C ILE A 66 22.74 15.47 15.52
N ILE A 67 23.03 14.44 16.29
CA ILE A 67 23.41 14.58 17.71
C ILE A 67 24.70 15.41 17.82
N ARG A 68 25.72 15.08 17.04
CA ARG A 68 27.00 15.79 17.03
C ARG A 68 26.90 17.23 16.52
N SER A 69 25.94 17.54 15.66
CA SER A 69 25.70 18.91 15.21
C SER A 69 25.28 19.84 16.37
N VAL A 70 24.60 19.29 17.36
CA VAL A 70 24.18 20.02 18.58
C VAL A 70 25.20 19.92 19.71
N PHE A 71 25.94 18.81 19.75
CA PHE A 71 26.97 18.51 20.77
C PHE A 71 28.29 18.11 20.12
N PRO A 72 29.04 19.05 19.51
CA PRO A 72 30.27 18.73 18.77
C PRO A 72 31.37 18.16 19.66
N ASP A 73 31.39 18.44 20.96
CA ASP A 73 32.39 17.96 21.91
C ASP A 73 32.04 16.58 22.52
N LEU A 74 30.94 15.94 22.09
CA LEU A 74 30.53 14.62 22.57
C LEU A 74 31.58 13.57 22.18
N ARG A 75 32.24 12.96 23.18
CA ARG A 75 33.30 11.96 22.92
C ARG A 75 32.76 10.63 22.49
N HIS A 76 31.78 10.11 23.22
CA HIS A 76 31.17 8.84 22.93
C HIS A 76 29.65 9.03 22.73
N ILE A 77 29.11 8.39 21.70
CA ILE A 77 27.68 8.50 21.39
C ILE A 77 26.79 7.86 22.46
N ASP A 78 27.34 6.87 23.18
CA ASP A 78 26.70 6.24 24.33
C ASP A 78 26.47 7.17 25.52
N ASP A 79 27.19 8.30 25.58
CA ASP A 79 27.06 9.28 26.67
C ASP A 79 25.88 10.24 26.51
N VAL A 80 25.06 10.07 25.46
CA VAL A 80 23.87 10.88 25.23
C VAL A 80 22.84 10.63 26.33
N THR A 81 22.52 11.71 27.06
CA THR A 81 21.47 11.69 28.10
C THR A 81 20.11 12.03 27.53
N ILE A 82 19.04 11.73 28.28
CA ILE A 82 17.67 12.10 27.91
C ILE A 82 17.55 13.62 27.70
N GLU A 83 18.19 14.43 28.54
CA GLU A 83 18.16 15.89 28.42
C GLU A 83 18.86 16.36 27.15
N MET A 84 20.01 15.75 26.81
CA MET A 84 20.72 16.03 25.57
C MET A 84 19.88 15.67 24.37
N PHE A 85 19.25 14.50 24.38
CA PHE A 85 18.37 14.05 23.30
C PHE A 85 17.16 14.97 23.13
N HIS A 86 16.52 15.39 24.21
CA HIS A 86 15.42 16.38 24.15
C HIS A 86 15.90 17.71 23.54
N LYS A 87 17.12 18.14 23.83
CA LYS A 87 17.68 19.36 23.23
C LYS A 87 17.91 19.18 21.72
N VAL A 88 18.44 18.03 21.30
CA VAL A 88 18.60 17.69 19.87
C VAL A 88 17.24 17.75 19.18
N MET A 89 16.23 17.05 19.71
CA MET A 89 14.89 17.01 19.12
C MET A 89 14.23 18.39 19.07
N LYS A 90 14.48 19.23 20.09
CA LYS A 90 13.97 20.60 20.10
C LYS A 90 14.62 21.48 19.02
N VAL A 91 15.93 21.39 18.84
CA VAL A 91 16.66 22.15 17.81
C VAL A 91 16.22 21.69 16.42
N TYR A 92 16.27 20.39 16.15
CA TYR A 92 15.88 19.83 14.87
C TYR A 92 14.39 20.05 14.56
N GLY A 93 13.52 19.84 15.56
CA GLY A 93 12.08 20.06 15.41
C GLY A 93 11.72 21.53 15.18
N HIS A 94 12.46 22.46 15.80
CA HIS A 94 12.25 23.88 15.57
C HIS A 94 12.56 24.26 14.12
N ASP A 95 13.65 23.74 13.55
CA ASP A 95 13.99 24.02 12.16
C ASP A 95 12.97 23.44 11.18
N LEU A 96 12.46 22.24 11.45
CA LEU A 96 11.39 21.63 10.65
C LEU A 96 10.07 22.39 10.76
N MET A 97 9.68 22.81 11.97
CA MET A 97 8.40 23.51 12.23
C MET A 97 8.38 24.92 11.63
N ASN A 98 9.54 25.54 11.44
CA ASN A 98 9.65 26.85 10.80
C ASN A 98 9.56 26.79 9.28
N LYS A 99 9.71 25.62 8.69
CA LYS A 99 9.55 25.37 7.26
C LYS A 99 8.15 24.86 6.97
N LYS A 100 7.58 25.29 5.85
CA LYS A 100 6.32 24.69 5.38
C LYS A 100 6.58 23.29 4.85
N PRO A 101 5.61 22.36 4.90
CA PRO A 101 5.81 20.97 4.46
C PRO A 101 6.36 20.81 3.03
N TRP A 102 6.04 21.73 2.16
CA TRP A 102 6.57 21.73 0.77
C TRP A 102 7.98 22.29 0.62
N GLU A 103 8.57 22.82 1.69
CA GLU A 103 9.96 23.27 1.76
C GLU A 103 10.87 22.21 2.41
N TRP A 104 10.29 21.10 2.88
CA TRP A 104 11.05 20.01 3.48
C TRP A 104 11.85 19.27 2.41
N THR A 105 13.10 18.97 2.75
CA THR A 105 13.96 18.07 1.98
C THR A 105 13.62 16.61 2.30
N PHE A 106 13.99 15.69 1.42
CA PHE A 106 13.85 14.26 1.64
C PHE A 106 15.10 13.54 1.18
N GLY A 107 15.82 12.91 2.12
CA GLY A 107 17.09 12.24 1.83
C GLY A 107 18.13 13.15 1.15
N GLY A 108 18.20 14.42 1.54
CA GLY A 108 19.04 15.42 0.92
C GLY A 108 18.51 16.00 -0.41
N LEU A 109 17.39 15.49 -0.93
CA LEU A 109 16.78 16.02 -2.14
C LEU A 109 15.96 17.28 -1.85
N GLU A 110 16.07 18.27 -2.72
CA GLU A 110 15.29 19.50 -2.69
C GLU A 110 14.22 19.48 -3.79
N ARG A 111 13.11 20.19 -3.56
CA ARG A 111 12.06 20.34 -4.57
C ARG A 111 12.46 21.39 -5.60
N GLY A 112 12.15 21.10 -6.85
CA GLY A 112 12.26 22.07 -7.92
C GLY A 112 11.25 23.21 -7.82
N ALA A 113 11.32 24.15 -8.75
CA ALA A 113 10.39 25.30 -8.83
C ALA A 113 8.92 24.88 -9.05
N ASP A 114 8.68 23.69 -9.56
CA ASP A 114 7.38 23.06 -9.72
C ASP A 114 6.84 22.38 -8.44
N GLY A 115 7.61 22.42 -7.34
CA GLY A 115 7.29 21.80 -6.07
C GLY A 115 7.55 20.28 -6.02
N ARG A 116 8.19 19.69 -7.03
CA ARG A 116 8.46 18.26 -7.14
C ARG A 116 9.92 17.93 -6.88
N PHE A 117 10.19 16.73 -6.40
CA PHE A 117 11.52 16.14 -6.44
C PHE A 117 11.84 15.70 -7.88
N ASN A 118 13.11 15.68 -8.22
CA ASN A 118 13.56 15.10 -9.47
C ASN A 118 13.36 13.58 -9.45
N ASP A 119 12.61 13.05 -10.43
CA ASP A 119 12.20 11.65 -10.47
C ASP A 119 13.40 10.68 -10.56
N ALA A 120 14.47 11.06 -11.28
CA ALA A 120 15.69 10.26 -11.36
C ALA A 120 16.40 10.17 -10.01
N GLN A 121 16.59 11.31 -9.35
CA GLN A 121 17.22 11.35 -8.03
C GLN A 121 16.39 10.62 -6.97
N LEU A 122 15.05 10.79 -6.99
CA LEU A 122 14.17 10.08 -6.07
C LEU A 122 14.19 8.57 -6.32
N SER A 123 14.26 8.13 -7.57
CA SER A 123 14.37 6.71 -7.90
C SER A 123 15.69 6.10 -7.43
N GLU A 124 16.80 6.81 -7.60
CA GLU A 124 18.10 6.35 -7.08
C GLU A 124 18.09 6.27 -5.55
N LEU A 125 17.60 7.30 -4.87
CA LEU A 125 17.45 7.28 -3.42
C LEU A 125 16.64 6.08 -2.91
N ILE A 126 15.49 5.78 -3.55
CA ILE A 126 14.67 4.62 -3.17
C ILE A 126 15.43 3.30 -3.41
N LYS A 127 16.18 3.19 -4.51
CA LYS A 127 17.00 2.00 -4.78
C LYS A 127 18.12 1.83 -3.76
N ASP A 128 18.77 2.93 -3.36
CA ASP A 128 19.78 2.93 -2.31
C ASP A 128 19.16 2.42 -1.00
N CYS A 129 18.02 2.95 -0.60
CA CYS A 129 17.30 2.47 0.59
C CYS A 129 16.90 0.98 0.51
N ILE A 130 16.57 0.45 -0.68
CA ILE A 130 16.25 -0.97 -0.85
C ILE A 130 17.50 -1.85 -0.70
N GLU A 131 18.67 -1.34 -1.06
CA GLU A 131 19.93 -2.06 -0.94
C GLU A 131 20.49 -2.06 0.49
N GLU A 132 20.06 -1.15 1.34
CA GLU A 132 20.49 -1.03 2.73
C GLU A 132 19.82 -2.08 3.63
N PRO A 133 20.57 -2.99 4.28
CA PRO A 133 20.00 -3.92 5.24
C PRO A 133 19.71 -3.21 6.57
N ALA A 134 18.56 -3.47 7.15
CA ALA A 134 18.26 -3.07 8.52
C ALA A 134 18.99 -3.97 9.54
N HIS A 135 19.26 -3.42 10.72
CA HIS A 135 19.73 -4.22 11.88
C HIS A 135 18.63 -5.18 12.34
N ALA A 136 19.02 -6.19 13.10
CA ALA A 136 18.11 -7.18 13.63
C ALA A 136 17.63 -6.82 15.05
N PHE A 137 16.39 -7.18 15.37
CA PHE A 137 15.89 -7.13 16.75
C PHE A 137 16.69 -8.07 17.68
N GLY A 138 16.67 -7.76 18.96
CA GLY A 138 17.32 -8.50 20.04
C GLY A 138 18.09 -7.57 20.96
N ALA A 139 18.73 -8.13 21.98
CA ALA A 139 19.43 -7.38 23.04
C ALA A 139 20.50 -6.39 22.55
N HIS A 140 21.08 -6.67 21.40
CA HIS A 140 22.14 -5.84 20.80
C HIS A 140 21.69 -5.16 19.50
N GLY A 141 20.38 -5.09 19.24
CA GLY A 141 19.83 -4.57 18.00
C GLY A 141 19.73 -3.05 17.93
N THR A 142 19.62 -2.37 19.07
CA THR A 142 19.48 -0.92 19.11
C THR A 142 20.82 -0.23 18.92
N PRO A 143 20.94 0.71 17.94
CA PRO A 143 22.16 1.51 17.76
C PRO A 143 22.53 2.33 18.98
N ALA A 144 23.83 2.55 19.19
CA ALA A 144 24.35 3.31 20.32
C ALA A 144 23.76 4.72 20.42
N SER A 145 23.53 5.37 19.27
CA SER A 145 22.93 6.71 19.16
C SER A 145 21.46 6.76 19.66
N LEU A 146 20.76 5.63 19.68
CA LEU A 146 19.36 5.50 20.08
C LEU A 146 19.14 4.78 21.41
N LYS A 147 20.19 4.36 22.10
CA LYS A 147 20.11 3.73 23.42
C LYS A 147 19.32 4.57 24.43
N VAL A 148 19.46 5.89 24.39
CA VAL A 148 18.69 6.81 25.21
C VAL A 148 17.18 6.73 24.93
N VAL A 149 16.79 6.45 23.70
CA VAL A 149 15.37 6.32 23.31
C VAL A 149 14.76 5.05 23.89
N ASP A 150 15.51 3.96 23.94
CA ASP A 150 15.07 2.74 24.62
C ASP A 150 14.91 2.96 26.14
N LEU A 151 15.83 3.69 26.75
CA LEU A 151 15.69 4.09 28.17
C LEU A 151 14.43 4.94 28.39
N MET A 152 14.15 5.89 27.51
CA MET A 152 12.91 6.69 27.57
C MET A 152 11.68 5.80 27.38
N GLY A 153 11.71 4.86 26.44
CA GLY A 153 10.62 3.91 26.22
C GLY A 153 10.33 3.03 27.43
N GLN A 154 11.37 2.54 28.12
CA GLN A 154 11.23 1.78 29.36
C GLN A 154 10.60 2.62 30.46
N LEU A 155 11.07 3.84 30.68
CA LEU A 155 10.51 4.78 31.68
C LEU A 155 9.05 5.10 31.36
N GLN A 156 8.72 5.34 30.10
CA GLN A 156 7.37 5.61 29.66
C GLN A 156 6.44 4.42 29.91
N ALA A 157 6.86 3.22 29.54
CA ALA A 157 6.09 2.00 29.74
C ALA A 157 5.79 1.75 31.23
N ARG A 158 6.80 1.92 32.08
CA ARG A 158 6.70 1.68 33.52
C ARG A 158 5.96 2.80 34.29
N GLU A 159 6.35 4.06 34.08
CA GLU A 159 5.92 5.17 34.92
C GLU A 159 4.68 5.90 34.37
N MET A 160 4.56 6.03 33.06
CA MET A 160 3.41 6.72 32.45
C MET A 160 2.25 5.77 32.16
N PHE A 161 2.54 4.63 31.56
CA PHE A 161 1.51 3.70 31.10
C PHE A 161 1.19 2.62 32.12
N ASN A 162 2.09 2.34 33.06
CA ASN A 162 1.96 1.28 34.03
C ASN A 162 1.52 -0.04 33.40
N VAL A 163 2.22 -0.44 32.32
CA VAL A 163 1.92 -1.67 31.57
C VAL A 163 2.21 -2.91 32.41
N CYS A 164 1.58 -4.00 32.03
CA CYS A 164 1.79 -5.32 32.67
C CYS A 164 3.20 -5.88 32.42
N THR A 165 3.57 -6.95 33.12
CA THR A 165 4.82 -7.67 32.88
C THR A 165 4.78 -8.43 31.56
N LEU A 166 5.96 -8.87 31.06
CA LEU A 166 6.05 -9.66 29.84
C LEU A 166 5.18 -10.94 29.90
N ASN A 167 5.24 -11.69 31.00
CA ASN A 167 4.47 -12.92 31.12
C ASN A 167 2.96 -12.68 31.29
N GLU A 168 2.55 -11.61 31.95
CA GLU A 168 1.15 -11.20 31.98
C GLU A 168 0.63 -10.88 30.59
N PHE A 169 1.39 -10.12 29.80
CA PHE A 169 1.04 -9.81 28.43
C PHE A 169 1.00 -11.05 27.53
N ARG A 170 1.95 -11.99 27.68
CA ARG A 170 1.92 -13.27 26.97
C ARG A 170 0.67 -14.08 27.27
N ARG A 171 0.25 -14.14 28.56
CA ARG A 171 -1.02 -14.78 28.94
C ARG A 171 -2.23 -14.11 28.32
N TYR A 172 -2.24 -12.78 28.30
CA TYR A 172 -3.30 -12.03 27.61
C TYR A 172 -3.39 -12.38 26.12
N LEU A 173 -2.25 -12.53 25.44
CA LEU A 173 -2.16 -12.94 24.05
C LEU A 173 -2.38 -14.45 23.80
N ASN A 174 -2.72 -15.23 24.84
CA ASN A 174 -2.80 -16.70 24.80
C ASN A 174 -1.49 -17.38 24.37
N LEU A 175 -0.36 -16.79 24.69
CA LEU A 175 0.96 -17.39 24.52
C LEU A 175 1.38 -18.07 25.81
N LYS A 176 2.16 -19.17 25.69
CA LYS A 176 2.78 -19.81 26.84
C LYS A 176 3.74 -18.82 27.53
N PRO A 177 3.58 -18.54 28.84
CA PRO A 177 4.55 -17.73 29.56
C PRO A 177 5.93 -18.40 29.56
N TYR A 178 6.99 -17.61 29.64
CA TYR A 178 8.34 -18.11 29.79
C TYR A 178 8.57 -18.57 31.24
N GLU A 179 9.21 -19.73 31.42
CA GLU A 179 9.51 -20.27 32.74
C GLU A 179 10.91 -19.84 33.21
N THR A 180 11.84 -19.71 32.26
CA THR A 180 13.23 -19.32 32.54
C THR A 180 13.68 -18.21 31.60
N PHE A 181 14.74 -17.50 31.98
CA PHE A 181 15.32 -16.49 31.12
C PHE A 181 15.96 -17.07 29.84
N GLU A 182 16.40 -18.36 29.90
CA GLU A 182 16.91 -19.05 28.72
C GLU A 182 15.79 -19.43 27.73
N ASP A 183 14.55 -19.65 28.19
CA ASP A 183 13.38 -19.84 27.33
C ASP A 183 13.03 -18.55 26.59
N TRP A 184 13.24 -17.37 27.22
CA TRP A 184 12.99 -16.08 26.66
C TRP A 184 14.09 -15.67 25.68
N CYS A 185 15.36 -15.84 26.06
CA CYS A 185 16.51 -15.53 25.21
C CYS A 185 17.56 -16.62 25.28
N SER A 186 17.88 -17.21 24.12
CA SER A 186 18.90 -18.27 24.02
C SER A 186 20.34 -17.76 24.12
N ASP A 187 20.55 -16.45 24.02
CA ASP A 187 21.82 -15.82 24.32
C ASP A 187 22.05 -15.84 25.85
N LYS A 188 23.05 -16.59 26.28
CA LYS A 188 23.32 -16.85 27.69
C LYS A 188 23.73 -15.61 28.47
N GLU A 189 24.42 -14.68 27.81
CA GLU A 189 24.85 -13.43 28.43
C GLU A 189 23.65 -12.56 28.74
N THR A 190 22.78 -12.36 27.75
CA THR A 190 21.53 -11.62 27.87
C THR A 190 20.59 -12.26 28.92
N ALA A 191 20.39 -13.58 28.85
CA ALA A 191 19.54 -14.30 29.81
C ALA A 191 20.05 -14.13 31.24
N ARG A 192 21.36 -14.30 31.46
CA ARG A 192 21.99 -14.13 32.79
C ARG A 192 21.90 -12.67 33.28
N ALA A 193 22.11 -11.70 32.43
CA ALA A 193 21.99 -10.29 32.79
C ALA A 193 20.54 -9.97 33.25
N ALA A 194 19.55 -10.48 32.50
CA ALA A 194 18.14 -10.34 32.86
C ALA A 194 17.80 -11.04 34.19
N GLU A 195 18.33 -12.26 34.40
CA GLU A 195 18.14 -13.00 35.67
C GLU A 195 18.70 -12.22 36.87
N LEU A 196 19.86 -11.61 36.70
CA LEU A 196 20.47 -10.78 37.77
C LEU A 196 19.65 -9.55 38.08
N LEU A 197 19.02 -8.94 37.08
CA LEU A 197 18.20 -7.73 37.23
C LEU A 197 16.81 -8.02 37.83
N TYR A 198 16.13 -9.05 37.33
CA TYR A 198 14.73 -9.32 37.62
C TYR A 198 14.50 -10.46 38.62
N GLY A 199 15.47 -11.33 38.77
CA GLY A 199 15.43 -12.50 39.68
C GLY A 199 14.45 -13.61 39.25
N HIS A 200 13.33 -13.27 38.65
CA HIS A 200 12.32 -14.23 38.18
C HIS A 200 11.60 -13.69 36.93
N MET A 201 11.23 -14.59 35.99
CA MET A 201 10.57 -14.21 34.74
C MET A 201 9.24 -13.48 34.94
N GLU A 202 8.52 -13.71 36.02
CA GLU A 202 7.27 -12.97 36.32
C GLU A 202 7.51 -11.50 36.60
N ASN A 203 8.73 -11.11 36.97
CA ASN A 203 9.10 -9.73 37.24
C ASN A 203 9.64 -9.00 36.02
N MET A 204 9.79 -9.70 34.88
CA MET A 204 10.34 -9.13 33.64
C MET A 204 9.44 -8.02 33.14
N GLU A 205 9.97 -6.79 33.06
CA GLU A 205 9.24 -5.64 32.51
C GLU A 205 8.91 -5.87 31.02
N LEU A 206 7.79 -5.31 30.58
CA LEU A 206 7.31 -5.52 29.22
C LEU A 206 8.29 -4.96 28.18
N TYR A 207 8.73 -3.70 28.33
CA TYR A 207 9.57 -3.05 27.31
C TYR A 207 10.89 -3.79 27.06
N PRO A 208 11.77 -3.99 28.07
CA PRO A 208 12.99 -4.75 27.85
C PRO A 208 12.71 -6.20 27.43
N GLY A 209 11.65 -6.77 27.96
CA GLY A 209 11.20 -8.11 27.63
C GLY A 209 10.86 -8.29 26.15
N LEU A 210 10.26 -7.27 25.53
CA LEU A 210 9.94 -7.27 24.10
C LEU A 210 11.16 -6.96 23.23
N MET A 211 11.96 -5.97 23.63
CA MET A 211 13.11 -5.50 22.83
C MET A 211 14.24 -6.53 22.77
N ALA A 212 14.49 -7.24 23.85
CA ALA A 212 15.57 -8.22 23.96
C ALA A 212 15.10 -9.68 23.81
N GLU A 213 13.82 -9.95 23.58
CA GLU A 213 13.30 -11.27 23.27
C GLU A 213 14.01 -11.85 22.05
N CYS A 214 14.55 -13.07 22.19
CA CYS A 214 15.22 -13.71 21.07
C CYS A 214 14.27 -13.92 19.90
N THR A 215 14.71 -13.44 18.76
CA THR A 215 13.98 -13.62 17.50
C THR A 215 14.12 -15.05 17.01
N LYS A 216 13.14 -15.53 16.24
CA LYS A 216 13.34 -16.73 15.44
C LYS A 216 14.42 -16.46 14.40
N PRO A 217 15.15 -17.48 13.91
CA PRO A 217 16.06 -17.28 12.79
C PRO A 217 15.34 -16.56 11.67
N ALA A 218 15.88 -15.41 11.27
CA ALA A 218 15.30 -14.63 10.19
C ALA A 218 15.28 -15.48 8.91
N MET A 219 14.14 -15.54 8.24
CA MET A 219 14.14 -16.04 6.87
C MET A 219 14.84 -15.01 5.98
N PRO A 220 15.48 -15.45 4.89
CA PRO A 220 16.14 -14.52 3.98
C PRO A 220 15.23 -13.37 3.59
N GLY A 221 15.66 -12.15 3.82
CA GLY A 221 15.00 -10.94 3.36
C GLY A 221 14.15 -10.17 4.35
N SER A 222 14.03 -10.61 5.57
CA SER A 222 13.41 -9.81 6.62
C SER A 222 14.45 -9.39 7.66
N GLY A 223 14.79 -8.11 7.69
CA GLY A 223 15.62 -7.51 8.75
C GLY A 223 14.84 -7.22 10.03
N VAL A 224 13.53 -7.11 9.92
CA VAL A 224 12.64 -6.77 11.01
C VAL A 224 11.93 -8.04 11.48
N CYS A 225 12.63 -8.89 12.20
CA CYS A 225 12.04 -10.06 12.86
C CYS A 225 11.97 -9.81 14.36
N PRO A 226 10.88 -9.21 14.87
CA PRO A 226 10.71 -9.08 16.31
C PRO A 226 10.52 -10.44 16.96
N GLY A 227 10.67 -10.48 18.28
CA GLY A 227 10.35 -11.66 19.07
C GLY A 227 8.90 -12.14 18.90
N GLN A 228 8.62 -13.34 19.35
CA GLN A 228 7.28 -13.95 19.20
C GLN A 228 6.19 -13.11 19.86
N THR A 229 6.47 -12.51 21.01
CA THR A 229 5.51 -11.72 21.77
C THR A 229 5.17 -10.43 21.04
N THR A 230 6.19 -9.72 20.57
CA THR A 230 6.01 -8.50 19.77
C THR A 230 5.23 -8.80 18.49
N GLY A 231 5.61 -9.82 17.73
CA GLY A 231 4.92 -10.22 16.50
C GLY A 231 3.45 -10.55 16.75
N ARG A 232 3.13 -11.26 17.81
CA ARG A 232 1.75 -11.61 18.16
C ARG A 232 0.93 -10.38 18.56
N GLY A 233 1.48 -9.51 19.41
CA GLY A 233 0.81 -8.28 19.87
C GLY A 233 0.52 -7.32 18.69
N ILE A 234 1.51 -7.12 17.82
CA ILE A 234 1.33 -6.29 16.60
C ILE A 234 0.18 -6.81 15.73
N LEU A 235 0.10 -8.13 15.55
CA LEU A 235 -0.96 -8.73 14.75
C LEU A 235 -2.34 -8.56 15.36
N ASP A 236 -2.46 -8.78 16.66
CA ASP A 236 -3.72 -8.64 17.36
C ASP A 236 -4.22 -7.20 17.28
N ASP A 237 -3.36 -6.22 17.53
CA ASP A 237 -3.73 -4.80 17.42
C ASP A 237 -3.97 -4.36 15.97
N ALA A 238 -3.23 -4.88 14.99
CA ALA A 238 -3.50 -4.61 13.58
C ALA A 238 -4.89 -5.14 13.15
N VAL A 239 -5.27 -6.32 13.63
CA VAL A 239 -6.63 -6.84 13.40
C VAL A 239 -7.68 -5.96 14.07
N ALA A 240 -7.42 -5.49 15.31
CA ALA A 240 -8.33 -4.60 16.02
C ALA A 240 -8.52 -3.28 15.27
N LEU A 241 -7.45 -2.66 14.82
CA LEU A 241 -7.47 -1.43 14.04
C LEU A 241 -8.30 -1.58 12.75
N VAL A 242 -8.04 -2.64 11.97
CA VAL A 242 -8.71 -2.85 10.69
C VAL A 242 -10.18 -3.22 10.88
N ARG A 243 -10.51 -4.08 11.86
CA ARG A 243 -11.92 -4.46 12.13
C ARG A 243 -12.69 -3.32 12.77
N GLY A 244 -12.08 -2.59 13.70
CA GLY A 244 -12.69 -1.46 14.38
C GLY A 244 -12.96 -0.28 13.45
N ASP A 245 -12.13 -0.09 12.43
CA ASP A 245 -12.29 0.99 11.47
C ASP A 245 -13.51 0.77 10.59
N ARG A 246 -14.44 1.71 10.63
CA ARG A 246 -15.67 1.65 9.83
C ARG A 246 -15.38 1.71 8.34
N PHE A 247 -14.45 2.56 7.91
CA PHE A 247 -14.09 2.68 6.51
C PHE A 247 -13.55 1.35 5.98
N LEU A 248 -12.59 0.75 6.68
CA LEU A 248 -11.97 -0.51 6.25
C LEU A 248 -12.92 -1.71 6.33
N SER A 249 -13.87 -1.72 7.26
CA SER A 249 -14.74 -2.87 7.49
C SER A 249 -16.09 -2.83 6.74
N TYR A 250 -16.64 -1.63 6.50
CA TYR A 250 -17.94 -1.45 5.84
C TYR A 250 -17.85 -0.70 4.51
N ASP A 251 -17.05 0.37 4.48
CA ASP A 251 -17.05 1.29 3.35
C ASP A 251 -15.96 0.97 2.30
N PHE A 252 -14.99 0.09 2.64
CA PHE A 252 -13.92 -0.31 1.74
C PHE A 252 -14.37 -1.40 0.76
N ASN A 253 -15.13 -1.00 -0.22
CA ASN A 253 -15.67 -1.90 -1.25
C ASN A 253 -15.91 -1.14 -2.57
N SER A 254 -16.14 -1.87 -3.65
CA SER A 254 -16.31 -1.31 -4.99
C SER A 254 -17.58 -0.44 -5.17
N ASN A 255 -18.53 -0.51 -4.25
CA ASN A 255 -19.73 0.33 -4.31
C ASN A 255 -19.47 1.71 -3.71
N THR A 256 -18.60 1.80 -2.73
CA THR A 256 -18.26 3.04 -2.01
C THR A 256 -17.06 3.73 -2.64
N LEU A 257 -16.06 2.96 -3.03
CA LEU A 257 -14.92 3.44 -3.81
C LEU A 257 -15.32 3.53 -5.28
N THR A 258 -14.70 4.44 -6.03
CA THR A 258 -14.81 4.39 -7.49
C THR A 258 -14.27 3.07 -8.01
N GLN A 259 -14.77 2.61 -9.15
CA GLN A 259 -14.25 1.39 -9.78
C GLN A 259 -12.74 1.49 -10.07
N TRP A 260 -12.27 2.68 -10.43
CA TRP A 260 -10.86 2.95 -10.60
C TRP A 260 -10.08 2.75 -9.28
N GLY A 261 -10.56 3.32 -8.18
CA GLY A 261 -9.95 3.15 -6.86
C GLY A 261 -9.95 1.70 -6.38
N ALA A 262 -11.07 1.00 -6.57
CA ALA A 262 -11.17 -0.43 -6.23
C ALA A 262 -10.23 -1.29 -7.10
N ALA A 263 -10.12 -1.00 -8.39
CA ALA A 263 -9.20 -1.68 -9.29
C ALA A 263 -7.72 -1.41 -8.95
N LEU A 264 -7.40 -0.18 -8.53
CA LEU A 264 -6.05 0.16 -8.08
C LEU A 264 -5.62 -0.68 -6.88
N LEU A 265 -6.55 -0.93 -5.94
CA LEU A 265 -6.30 -1.70 -4.73
C LEU A 265 -6.42 -3.22 -4.94
N SER A 266 -6.96 -3.66 -6.07
CA SER A 266 -7.10 -5.08 -6.37
C SER A 266 -5.75 -5.76 -6.63
N GLU A 267 -5.66 -7.05 -6.30
CA GLU A 267 -4.48 -7.87 -6.54
C GLU A 267 -4.41 -8.25 -8.01
N SER A 268 -3.76 -7.45 -8.83
CA SER A 268 -3.66 -7.71 -10.27
C SER A 268 -2.25 -8.04 -10.75
N THR A 269 -1.23 -7.91 -9.90
CA THR A 269 0.15 -8.09 -10.32
C THR A 269 0.69 -9.42 -9.81
N PRO A 270 0.90 -10.43 -10.67
CA PRO A 270 1.64 -11.64 -10.29
C PRO A 270 3.02 -11.26 -9.75
N GLY A 271 3.42 -11.87 -8.65
CA GLY A 271 4.75 -11.70 -8.09
C GLY A 271 4.93 -10.59 -7.06
N ALA A 272 4.12 -9.55 -7.07
CA ALA A 272 4.21 -8.47 -6.08
C ALA A 272 3.55 -8.82 -4.73
N TYR A 273 3.36 -10.08 -4.44
CA TYR A 273 2.54 -10.53 -3.30
C TYR A 273 1.20 -9.77 -3.15
N GLY A 274 0.70 -9.15 -4.27
CA GLY A 274 -0.51 -8.34 -4.35
C GLY A 274 -0.44 -7.01 -3.61
N GLY A 275 0.75 -6.49 -3.35
CA GLY A 275 0.96 -5.20 -2.74
C GLY A 275 0.57 -4.03 -3.62
N VAL A 276 0.20 -2.91 -3.00
CA VAL A 276 -0.09 -1.65 -3.70
C VAL A 276 1.18 -0.84 -3.91
N PHE A 277 2.19 -1.02 -3.06
CA PHE A 277 3.44 -0.26 -3.13
C PHE A 277 4.17 -0.40 -4.48
N PRO A 278 4.29 -1.59 -5.08
CA PRO A 278 4.82 -1.72 -6.43
C PRO A 278 4.08 -0.88 -7.47
N LYS A 279 2.74 -0.82 -7.37
CA LYS A 279 1.94 0.01 -8.28
C LYS A 279 2.24 1.50 -8.13
N LEU A 280 2.48 1.97 -6.90
CA LEU A 280 2.88 3.35 -6.65
C LEU A 280 4.23 3.66 -7.29
N LEU A 281 5.21 2.75 -7.20
CA LEU A 281 6.51 2.91 -7.85
C LEU A 281 6.38 2.96 -9.38
N PHE A 282 5.62 2.05 -9.98
CA PHE A 282 5.42 2.03 -11.44
C PHE A 282 4.65 3.25 -11.95
N GLN A 283 3.71 3.77 -11.18
CA GLN A 283 2.90 4.93 -11.59
C GLN A 283 3.59 6.25 -11.28
N GLY A 284 4.25 6.34 -10.13
CA GLY A 284 4.90 7.56 -9.68
C GLY A 284 6.28 7.78 -10.30
N LEU A 285 7.01 6.70 -10.56
CA LEU A 285 8.40 6.71 -11.04
C LEU A 285 8.59 5.72 -12.21
N PRO A 286 7.84 5.88 -13.31
CA PRO A 286 7.82 4.91 -14.40
C PRO A 286 9.16 4.70 -15.10
N GLY A 287 10.04 5.71 -15.11
CA GLY A 287 11.38 5.61 -15.65
C GLY A 287 12.42 4.99 -14.71
N GLY A 288 12.07 4.85 -13.42
CA GLY A 288 12.97 4.32 -12.39
C GLY A 288 12.82 2.82 -12.15
N PHE A 289 11.70 2.23 -12.54
CA PHE A 289 11.36 0.83 -12.22
C PHE A 289 10.71 0.13 -13.40
N LYS A 290 11.10 -1.12 -13.64
CA LYS A 290 10.53 -1.98 -14.69
C LYS A 290 9.57 -3.00 -14.09
N GLY A 291 8.59 -3.46 -14.84
CA GLY A 291 7.51 -4.34 -14.36
C GLY A 291 7.94 -5.69 -13.78
N THR A 292 9.15 -6.18 -14.11
CA THR A 292 9.70 -7.43 -13.57
C THR A 292 10.80 -7.22 -12.53
N SER A 293 11.11 -5.96 -12.19
CA SER A 293 12.19 -5.64 -11.26
C SER A 293 11.85 -6.07 -9.84
N SER A 294 12.77 -6.81 -9.22
CA SER A 294 12.67 -7.16 -7.79
C SER A 294 12.69 -5.92 -6.89
N TYR A 295 13.32 -4.83 -7.32
CA TYR A 295 13.30 -3.55 -6.59
C TYR A 295 11.90 -2.95 -6.44
N ALA A 296 11.06 -3.08 -7.46
CA ALA A 296 9.69 -2.62 -7.37
C ALA A 296 8.74 -3.64 -6.74
N LEU A 297 8.92 -4.93 -7.07
CA LEU A 297 8.00 -5.99 -6.66
C LEU A 297 8.26 -6.48 -5.23
N LEU A 298 9.48 -6.34 -4.72
CA LEU A 298 9.90 -6.75 -3.38
C LEU A 298 10.67 -5.63 -2.67
N PRO A 299 10.10 -4.40 -2.54
CA PRO A 299 10.83 -3.21 -2.11
C PRO A 299 11.27 -3.23 -0.63
N PHE A 300 10.81 -4.20 0.16
CA PHE A 300 11.20 -4.39 1.56
C PHE A 300 12.26 -5.48 1.76
N TYR A 301 12.87 -5.94 0.67
CA TYR A 301 13.92 -6.95 0.70
C TYR A 301 15.14 -6.43 -0.04
N THR A 302 16.32 -6.64 0.53
CA THR A 302 17.54 -6.37 -0.23
C THR A 302 17.60 -7.27 -1.47
N PRO A 303 18.29 -6.86 -2.55
CA PRO A 303 18.39 -7.68 -3.77
C PRO A 303 18.93 -9.08 -3.52
N LYS A 304 19.88 -9.22 -2.57
CA LYS A 304 20.43 -10.51 -2.16
C LYS A 304 19.35 -11.40 -1.53
N ALA A 305 18.60 -10.86 -0.61
CA ALA A 305 17.53 -11.58 0.08
C ALA A 305 16.37 -11.92 -0.86
N ALA A 306 15.99 -10.98 -1.73
CA ALA A 306 15.00 -11.23 -2.79
C ALA A 306 15.42 -12.41 -3.68
N LYS A 307 16.69 -12.48 -4.08
CA LYS A 307 17.23 -13.60 -4.87
C LYS A 307 17.11 -14.93 -4.14
N GLU A 308 17.47 -14.96 -2.85
CA GLU A 308 17.40 -16.20 -2.04
C GLU A 308 15.96 -16.69 -1.91
N ILE A 309 15.01 -15.79 -1.61
CA ILE A 309 13.58 -16.11 -1.48
C ILE A 309 13.01 -16.63 -2.81
N LEU A 310 13.26 -15.90 -3.90
CA LEU A 310 12.74 -16.24 -5.22
C LEU A 310 13.33 -17.57 -5.75
N THR A 311 14.60 -17.85 -5.43
CA THR A 311 15.25 -19.13 -5.75
C THR A 311 14.62 -20.27 -4.93
N GLY A 312 14.40 -20.08 -3.64
CA GLY A 312 13.72 -21.05 -2.78
C GLY A 312 12.30 -21.36 -3.26
N ASN A 313 11.61 -20.35 -3.75
CA ASN A 313 10.26 -20.49 -4.33
C ASN A 313 10.25 -20.98 -5.78
N LYS A 314 11.41 -21.20 -6.42
CA LYS A 314 11.57 -21.65 -7.80
C LYS A 314 10.92 -20.72 -8.84
N VAL A 315 10.94 -19.41 -8.61
CA VAL A 315 10.35 -18.38 -9.49
C VAL A 315 11.33 -17.27 -9.84
N VAL A 316 12.61 -17.42 -9.52
CA VAL A 316 13.63 -16.39 -9.72
C VAL A 316 13.76 -15.93 -11.18
N GLU A 317 13.53 -16.83 -12.14
CA GLU A 317 13.60 -16.53 -13.57
C GLU A 317 12.49 -15.57 -14.04
N GLN A 318 11.48 -15.34 -13.24
CA GLN A 318 10.39 -14.41 -13.55
C GLN A 318 10.73 -12.96 -13.18
N TYR A 319 11.87 -12.72 -12.52
CA TYR A 319 12.25 -11.42 -11.97
C TYR A 319 13.58 -10.92 -12.50
N ASP A 320 13.67 -9.62 -12.74
CA ASP A 320 14.93 -8.94 -12.98
C ASP A 320 15.52 -8.50 -11.62
N LEU A 321 16.65 -9.12 -11.26
CA LEU A 321 17.34 -8.86 -9.99
C LEU A 321 18.37 -7.74 -10.10
N ARG A 322 18.62 -7.22 -11.29
CA ARG A 322 19.59 -6.14 -11.52
C ARG A 322 19.01 -4.83 -11.04
N ARG A 323 19.88 -3.97 -10.52
CA ARG A 323 19.50 -2.58 -10.23
C ARG A 323 19.00 -1.93 -11.54
N PRO A 324 17.75 -1.47 -11.59
CA PRO A 324 17.21 -0.87 -12.79
C PRO A 324 17.90 0.50 -13.02
N PRO A 325 18.27 0.84 -14.25
CA PRO A 325 18.72 2.18 -14.56
C PRO A 325 17.58 3.19 -14.36
N SER A 326 17.90 4.40 -13.96
CA SER A 326 16.95 5.52 -13.97
C SER A 326 16.92 6.12 -15.37
N ASP A 327 16.14 5.47 -16.23
CA ASP A 327 15.96 5.86 -17.63
C ASP A 327 14.65 6.64 -17.74
N TYR A 328 14.77 7.96 -17.82
CA TYR A 328 13.64 8.87 -17.85
C TYR A 328 13.37 9.40 -19.25
N ASP A 329 13.46 8.53 -20.25
CA ASP A 329 12.85 8.78 -21.56
C ASP A 329 11.30 8.75 -21.49
N ILE A 330 10.76 8.32 -20.34
CA ILE A 330 9.32 8.37 -20.06
C ILE A 330 8.95 9.73 -19.50
N ILE A 331 8.26 10.53 -20.30
CA ILE A 331 7.74 11.84 -19.89
C ILE A 331 6.33 11.68 -19.36
N SER A 332 6.11 11.95 -18.06
CA SER A 332 4.77 12.00 -17.49
C SER A 332 4.11 13.34 -17.79
N VAL A 333 3.09 13.32 -18.65
CA VAL A 333 2.33 14.51 -19.02
C VAL A 333 1.17 14.70 -18.04
N GLN A 334 1.25 15.73 -17.17
CA GLN A 334 0.30 15.93 -16.07
C GLN A 334 -0.51 17.23 -16.17
N THR A 335 -0.24 18.06 -17.18
CA THR A 335 -1.01 19.29 -17.41
C THR A 335 -2.07 19.08 -18.47
N GLN A 336 -3.20 19.77 -18.34
CA GLN A 336 -4.27 19.70 -19.34
C GLN A 336 -3.75 20.12 -20.74
N GLU A 337 -2.89 21.13 -20.79
CA GLU A 337 -2.29 21.62 -22.03
C GLU A 337 -1.36 20.58 -22.65
N GLY A 338 -0.50 19.96 -21.82
CA GLY A 338 0.35 18.86 -22.24
C GLY A 338 -0.45 17.67 -22.77
N CYS A 339 -1.51 17.26 -22.07
CA CYS A 339 -2.40 16.20 -22.53
C CYS A 339 -3.05 16.54 -23.89
N LYS A 340 -3.55 17.77 -24.05
CA LYS A 340 -4.09 18.23 -25.34
C LYS A 340 -3.05 18.17 -26.46
N LYS A 341 -1.80 18.55 -26.18
CA LYS A 341 -0.72 18.49 -27.15
C LYS A 341 -0.46 17.03 -27.57
N VAL A 342 -0.34 16.11 -26.62
CA VAL A 342 -0.14 14.68 -26.90
C VAL A 342 -1.30 14.09 -27.69
N PHE A 343 -2.55 14.34 -27.30
CA PHE A 343 -3.72 13.79 -27.99
C PHE A 343 -3.94 14.36 -29.40
N ASN A 344 -3.45 15.55 -29.66
CA ASN A 344 -3.58 16.19 -30.98
C ASN A 344 -2.42 15.87 -31.93
N ASP A 345 -1.29 15.39 -31.41
CA ASP A 345 -0.10 15.06 -32.19
C ASP A 345 -0.01 13.53 -32.39
N ARG A 346 -0.72 13.04 -33.38
CA ARG A 346 -0.79 11.60 -33.73
C ARG A 346 0.35 11.13 -34.62
N GLU A 347 1.21 12.04 -35.05
CA GLU A 347 2.42 11.68 -35.78
C GLU A 347 3.53 11.28 -34.81
N SER A 348 3.62 11.97 -33.67
CA SER A 348 4.64 11.70 -32.65
C SER A 348 4.18 10.73 -31.55
N PHE A 349 2.88 10.61 -31.31
CA PHE A 349 2.33 9.77 -30.23
C PHE A 349 1.33 8.75 -30.77
N VAL A 350 1.55 7.48 -30.41
CA VAL A 350 0.71 6.36 -30.83
C VAL A 350 0.03 5.70 -29.65
N VAL A 351 -1.15 5.11 -29.87
CA VAL A 351 -1.84 4.35 -28.82
C VAL A 351 -1.29 2.93 -28.70
N MET A 352 -0.84 2.57 -27.51
CA MET A 352 -0.24 1.26 -27.24
C MET A 352 -1.25 0.10 -27.12
N TYR A 353 -2.54 0.38 -27.06
CA TYR A 353 -3.59 -0.63 -26.86
C TYR A 353 -4.33 -1.07 -28.13
N GLN A 354 -3.88 -0.66 -29.31
CA GLN A 354 -4.50 -1.04 -30.60
C GLN A 354 -4.57 -2.57 -30.78
N ALA A 355 -3.49 -3.29 -30.44
CA ALA A 355 -3.47 -4.74 -30.51
C ALA A 355 -4.49 -5.40 -29.57
N ALA A 356 -4.67 -4.84 -28.36
CA ALA A 356 -5.67 -5.31 -27.42
C ALA A 356 -7.09 -5.11 -27.93
N ILE A 357 -7.36 -3.96 -28.55
CA ILE A 357 -8.65 -3.67 -29.18
C ILE A 357 -8.94 -4.69 -30.28
N ARG A 358 -8.00 -4.97 -31.18
CA ARG A 358 -8.16 -5.96 -32.24
C ARG A 358 -8.49 -7.35 -31.71
N ASN A 359 -7.85 -7.77 -30.64
CA ASN A 359 -8.13 -9.05 -29.98
C ASN A 359 -9.56 -9.11 -29.42
N CYS A 360 -10.04 -8.01 -28.81
CA CYS A 360 -11.40 -7.94 -28.26
C CYS A 360 -12.49 -7.81 -29.31
N THR A 361 -12.16 -7.34 -30.52
CA THR A 361 -13.11 -7.02 -31.58
C THR A 361 -13.03 -7.99 -32.78
N ALA A 362 -12.51 -9.20 -32.57
CA ALA A 362 -12.32 -10.19 -33.61
C ALA A 362 -11.48 -9.67 -34.80
N GLY A 363 -10.45 -8.90 -34.54
CA GLY A 363 -9.52 -8.36 -35.54
C GLY A 363 -9.92 -6.99 -36.09
N HIS A 364 -11.02 -6.42 -35.65
CA HIS A 364 -11.44 -5.08 -36.08
C HIS A 364 -10.81 -3.99 -35.22
N ASP A 365 -10.49 -2.87 -35.83
CA ASP A 365 -10.06 -1.67 -35.09
C ASP A 365 -11.26 -0.87 -34.62
N PHE A 366 -11.10 -0.16 -33.52
CA PHE A 366 -12.06 0.79 -32.99
C PHE A 366 -11.45 2.19 -32.91
N MET A 367 -12.28 3.23 -32.99
CA MET A 367 -11.87 4.62 -33.16
C MET A 367 -10.75 5.08 -32.22
N ILE A 368 -10.82 4.69 -30.96
CA ILE A 368 -9.83 5.09 -29.96
C ILE A 368 -8.47 4.39 -30.12
N GLY A 369 -8.37 3.39 -31.00
CA GLY A 369 -7.14 2.67 -31.32
C GLY A 369 -6.55 3.05 -32.68
N TRP A 370 -7.06 4.06 -33.38
CA TRP A 370 -6.51 4.48 -34.64
C TRP A 370 -5.55 5.66 -34.50
N ASP A 371 -4.30 5.41 -34.76
CA ASP A 371 -3.27 6.46 -34.89
C ASP A 371 -3.30 7.12 -36.25
N GLU A 372 -3.75 6.40 -37.30
CA GLU A 372 -3.85 6.94 -38.65
C GLU A 372 -4.90 8.07 -38.73
N GLN A 373 -4.44 9.29 -38.87
CA GLN A 373 -5.25 10.51 -38.88
C GLN A 373 -6.45 10.42 -39.82
N LYS A 374 -6.23 9.94 -41.04
CA LYS A 374 -7.29 9.84 -42.06
C LYS A 374 -8.43 8.92 -41.63
N LYS A 375 -8.10 7.73 -41.17
CA LYS A 375 -9.10 6.76 -40.69
C LYS A 375 -9.84 7.27 -39.45
N HIS A 376 -9.10 7.86 -38.53
CA HIS A 376 -9.70 8.46 -37.34
C HIS A 376 -10.70 9.54 -37.72
N ASP A 377 -10.35 10.46 -38.62
CA ASP A 377 -11.19 11.57 -39.00
C ASP A 377 -12.44 11.15 -39.79
N GLU A 378 -12.29 10.18 -40.70
CA GLU A 378 -13.42 9.60 -41.41
C GLU A 378 -14.43 8.96 -40.48
N ARG A 379 -13.96 8.17 -39.50
CA ARG A 379 -14.83 7.48 -38.55
C ARG A 379 -15.37 8.40 -37.47
N SER A 380 -14.58 9.37 -37.01
CA SER A 380 -15.05 10.40 -36.08
C SER A 380 -16.20 11.20 -36.65
N LYS A 381 -16.18 11.56 -37.95
CA LYS A 381 -17.29 12.23 -38.63
C LYS A 381 -18.58 11.41 -38.58
N ILE A 382 -18.48 10.09 -38.76
CA ILE A 382 -19.66 9.21 -38.67
C ILE A 382 -20.21 9.19 -37.25
N LEU A 383 -19.31 9.03 -36.25
CA LEU A 383 -19.72 9.02 -34.85
C LEU A 383 -20.27 10.37 -34.40
N HIS A 384 -19.65 11.48 -34.80
CA HIS A 384 -20.19 12.80 -34.54
C HIS A 384 -21.60 12.98 -35.11
N LYS A 385 -21.85 12.50 -36.31
CA LYS A 385 -23.17 12.57 -36.92
C LYS A 385 -24.24 11.74 -36.18
N VAL A 386 -23.83 10.60 -35.57
CA VAL A 386 -24.74 9.71 -34.86
C VAL A 386 -24.96 10.15 -33.40
N PHE A 387 -23.89 10.59 -32.74
CA PHE A 387 -23.96 10.90 -31.31
C PHE A 387 -24.22 12.36 -30.99
N PHE A 388 -23.76 13.28 -31.85
CA PHE A 388 -23.85 14.71 -31.63
C PHE A 388 -24.78 15.37 -32.67
N GLU A 389 -25.94 14.76 -32.85
CA GLU A 389 -27.00 15.35 -33.72
C GLU A 389 -27.53 16.68 -33.14
N GLU A 390 -28.24 17.45 -33.96
CA GLU A 390 -28.82 18.69 -33.51
C GLU A 390 -29.77 18.45 -32.32
N GLY A 391 -29.59 19.25 -31.26
CA GLY A 391 -30.33 19.04 -30.01
C GLY A 391 -29.77 17.97 -29.05
N PHE A 392 -28.59 17.38 -29.34
CA PHE A 392 -27.98 16.36 -28.54
C PHE A 392 -27.88 16.68 -27.03
N GLU A 393 -27.45 17.90 -26.67
CA GLU A 393 -27.33 18.33 -25.27
C GLU A 393 -28.67 18.27 -24.55
N LYS A 394 -29.74 18.75 -25.19
CA LYS A 394 -31.07 18.68 -24.64
C LYS A 394 -31.59 17.27 -24.53
N ASN A 395 -31.35 16.43 -25.54
CA ASN A 395 -31.78 15.03 -25.54
C ASN A 395 -31.07 14.23 -24.44
N ILE A 396 -29.77 14.47 -24.22
CA ILE A 396 -29.01 13.85 -23.12
C ILE A 396 -29.58 14.31 -21.77
N ASP A 397 -29.75 15.61 -21.57
CA ASP A 397 -30.27 16.12 -20.29
C ASP A 397 -31.66 15.55 -19.96
N GLU A 398 -32.55 15.53 -20.93
CA GLU A 398 -33.88 14.95 -20.79
C GLU A 398 -33.81 13.43 -20.49
N PHE A 399 -32.96 12.69 -21.22
CA PHE A 399 -32.79 11.26 -21.01
C PHE A 399 -32.27 10.95 -19.61
N PHE A 400 -31.16 11.57 -19.21
CA PHE A 400 -30.56 11.32 -17.92
C PHE A 400 -31.46 11.79 -16.78
N THR A 401 -32.03 12.97 -16.86
CA THR A 401 -32.97 13.50 -15.86
C THR A 401 -34.16 12.56 -15.66
N THR A 402 -34.74 12.08 -16.75
CA THR A 402 -35.92 11.18 -16.70
C THR A 402 -35.56 9.82 -16.10
N ASN A 403 -34.50 9.20 -16.57
CA ASN A 403 -34.10 7.86 -16.11
C ASN A 403 -33.58 7.88 -14.69
N VAL A 404 -32.78 8.87 -14.29
CA VAL A 404 -32.30 9.05 -12.91
C VAL A 404 -33.48 9.17 -11.95
N ARG A 405 -34.44 10.05 -12.25
CA ARG A 405 -35.67 10.19 -11.42
C ARG A 405 -36.47 8.90 -11.34
N LYS A 406 -36.61 8.18 -12.46
CA LYS A 406 -37.30 6.87 -12.51
C LYS A 406 -36.59 5.85 -11.63
N LEU A 407 -35.28 5.71 -11.76
CA LEU A 407 -34.48 4.76 -11.00
C LEU A 407 -34.47 5.05 -9.49
N ILE A 408 -34.33 6.33 -9.11
CA ILE A 408 -34.45 6.75 -7.71
C ILE A 408 -35.81 6.33 -7.14
N LYS A 409 -36.88 6.64 -7.86
CA LYS A 409 -38.25 6.30 -7.41
C LYS A 409 -38.50 4.78 -7.31
N GLN A 410 -37.95 4.00 -8.25
CA GLN A 410 -38.14 2.54 -8.30
C GLN A 410 -37.29 1.81 -7.25
N ASN A 411 -36.06 2.26 -7.00
CA ASN A 411 -35.11 1.53 -6.18
C ASN A 411 -34.98 2.06 -4.75
N SER A 412 -35.67 3.16 -4.43
CA SER A 412 -35.65 3.70 -3.07
C SER A 412 -36.41 2.82 -2.09
N LEU A 413 -35.76 2.45 -1.01
CA LEU A 413 -36.30 1.70 0.08
C LEU A 413 -36.91 2.64 1.13
N LYS A 414 -38.12 2.33 1.56
CA LYS A 414 -38.80 3.09 2.62
C LYS A 414 -38.33 2.61 3.99
N GLY A 415 -37.65 3.47 4.68
CA GLY A 415 -37.14 3.25 6.03
C GLY A 415 -38.09 3.75 7.11
N ALA A 416 -37.65 3.65 8.37
CA ALA A 416 -38.40 4.15 9.52
C ALA A 416 -38.66 5.66 9.43
N LYS A 417 -39.76 6.13 9.98
CA LYS A 417 -40.16 7.55 9.99
C LYS A 417 -40.30 8.20 8.60
N GLY A 418 -40.60 7.40 7.57
CA GLY A 418 -40.86 7.90 6.21
C GLY A 418 -39.56 8.32 5.44
N ARG A 419 -38.39 8.05 5.98
CA ARG A 419 -37.12 8.28 5.27
C ARG A 419 -36.97 7.30 4.10
N MET A 420 -36.46 7.78 2.97
CA MET A 420 -36.12 6.97 1.82
C MET A 420 -34.60 6.79 1.76
N SER A 421 -34.15 5.61 1.42
CA SER A 421 -32.72 5.30 1.21
C SER A 421 -32.53 4.59 -0.12
N ILE A 422 -31.42 4.84 -0.78
CA ILE A 422 -31.04 4.23 -2.06
C ILE A 422 -29.53 4.12 -2.15
N ASP A 423 -29.03 3.08 -2.76
CA ASP A 423 -27.65 3.01 -3.22
C ASP A 423 -27.55 3.74 -4.56
N ILE A 424 -27.18 5.02 -4.50
CA ILE A 424 -27.16 5.90 -5.67
C ILE A 424 -26.15 5.40 -6.71
N VAL A 425 -25.07 4.76 -6.30
CA VAL A 425 -24.03 4.26 -7.21
C VAL A 425 -24.53 3.02 -7.95
N ARG A 426 -24.94 2.00 -7.21
CA ARG A 426 -25.39 0.73 -7.78
C ARG A 426 -26.66 0.87 -8.59
N ASP A 427 -27.65 1.57 -8.03
CA ASP A 427 -29.03 1.53 -8.52
C ASP A 427 -29.36 2.66 -9.51
N VAL A 428 -28.46 3.66 -9.64
CA VAL A 428 -28.69 4.83 -10.51
C VAL A 428 -27.50 5.12 -11.40
N THR A 429 -26.34 5.49 -10.82
CA THR A 429 -25.22 6.01 -11.63
C THR A 429 -24.54 4.95 -12.49
N ASN A 430 -24.53 3.69 -12.06
CA ASN A 430 -24.02 2.58 -12.86
C ASN A 430 -25.01 2.14 -13.95
N ILE A 431 -26.29 2.36 -13.74
CA ILE A 431 -27.37 1.88 -14.61
C ILE A 431 -27.69 2.88 -15.73
N THR A 432 -27.77 4.17 -15.40
CA THR A 432 -28.24 5.18 -16.37
C THR A 432 -27.37 5.27 -17.64
N PRO A 433 -26.01 5.25 -17.56
CA PRO A 433 -25.17 5.25 -18.77
C PRO A 433 -25.37 4.00 -19.64
N ILE A 434 -25.62 2.83 -19.02
CA ILE A 434 -25.86 1.58 -19.76
C ILE A 434 -27.17 1.64 -20.51
N LEU A 435 -28.22 2.21 -19.92
CA LEU A 435 -29.49 2.45 -20.61
C LEU A 435 -29.32 3.36 -21.81
N TRP A 436 -28.54 4.44 -21.67
CA TRP A 436 -28.24 5.36 -22.75
C TRP A 436 -27.46 4.72 -23.89
N LEU A 437 -26.39 3.97 -23.55
CA LEU A 437 -25.60 3.23 -24.53
C LEU A 437 -26.45 2.16 -25.24
N ALA A 438 -27.27 1.43 -24.51
CA ALA A 438 -28.13 0.40 -25.10
C ALA A 438 -29.13 1.01 -26.12
N GLU A 439 -29.69 2.16 -25.81
CA GLU A 439 -30.57 2.90 -26.74
C GLU A 439 -29.79 3.37 -27.98
N ARG A 440 -28.63 3.99 -27.79
CA ARG A 440 -27.81 4.55 -28.88
C ARG A 440 -27.24 3.48 -29.82
N PHE A 441 -26.86 2.32 -29.29
CA PHE A 441 -26.34 1.19 -30.07
C PHE A 441 -27.41 0.16 -30.44
N ALA A 442 -28.68 0.46 -30.18
CA ALA A 442 -29.80 -0.45 -30.41
C ALA A 442 -29.56 -1.85 -29.79
N LEU A 443 -28.91 -1.90 -28.61
CA LEU A 443 -28.68 -3.14 -27.88
C LEU A 443 -29.97 -3.57 -27.18
N PRO A 444 -30.59 -4.72 -27.57
CA PRO A 444 -31.83 -5.15 -26.95
C PRO A 444 -31.59 -5.70 -25.54
N LEU A 445 -31.92 -4.88 -24.52
CA LEU A 445 -31.84 -5.31 -23.13
C LEU A 445 -33.08 -6.16 -22.75
N LYS A 446 -32.83 -7.13 -21.88
CA LYS A 446 -33.91 -7.90 -21.24
C LYS A 446 -34.68 -6.99 -20.27
N THR A 447 -35.93 -6.71 -20.57
CA THR A 447 -36.85 -5.98 -19.70
C THR A 447 -38.16 -6.78 -19.58
N GLN A 448 -39.09 -6.29 -18.77
CA GLN A 448 -40.43 -6.92 -18.70
C GLN A 448 -41.17 -6.81 -20.04
N GLU A 449 -40.95 -5.73 -20.80
CA GLU A 449 -41.53 -5.53 -22.12
C GLU A 449 -40.73 -6.26 -23.21
N GLN A 450 -39.47 -6.53 -22.99
CA GLN A 450 -38.56 -7.23 -23.91
C GLN A 450 -37.88 -8.44 -23.27
N PRO A 451 -38.57 -9.50 -22.91
CA PRO A 451 -37.98 -10.64 -22.19
C PRO A 451 -36.97 -11.45 -23.01
N ARG A 452 -36.96 -11.29 -24.35
CA ARG A 452 -36.04 -11.93 -25.29
C ARG A 452 -34.80 -11.07 -25.61
N GLY A 453 -34.57 -9.98 -24.89
CA GLY A 453 -33.37 -9.17 -25.03
C GLY A 453 -32.10 -10.01 -24.81
N LEU A 454 -30.94 -9.53 -25.32
CA LEU A 454 -29.65 -10.24 -25.26
C LEU A 454 -29.11 -10.29 -23.82
N LEU A 455 -29.10 -9.16 -23.15
CA LEU A 455 -28.50 -9.00 -21.82
C LEU A 455 -29.47 -8.29 -20.88
N SER A 456 -29.48 -8.65 -19.61
CA SER A 456 -30.05 -7.80 -18.59
C SER A 456 -29.19 -6.55 -18.41
N ILE A 457 -29.72 -5.52 -17.78
CA ILE A 457 -28.97 -4.27 -17.52
C ILE A 457 -27.68 -4.54 -16.75
N HIS A 458 -27.75 -5.43 -15.75
CA HIS A 458 -26.57 -5.80 -14.95
C HIS A 458 -25.56 -6.62 -15.74
N GLU A 459 -26.00 -7.55 -16.60
CA GLU A 459 -25.09 -8.28 -17.50
C GLU A 459 -24.42 -7.33 -18.49
N ALA A 460 -25.14 -6.36 -19.04
CA ALA A 460 -24.57 -5.35 -19.93
C ALA A 460 -23.55 -4.46 -19.21
N PHE A 461 -23.83 -4.08 -17.96
CA PHE A 461 -22.89 -3.34 -17.12
C PHE A 461 -21.62 -4.16 -16.84
N LEU A 462 -21.75 -5.43 -16.47
CA LEU A 462 -20.61 -6.31 -16.24
C LEU A 462 -19.80 -6.56 -17.52
N ALA A 463 -20.46 -6.75 -18.66
CA ALA A 463 -19.79 -6.87 -19.95
C ALA A 463 -18.97 -5.61 -20.28
N TYR A 464 -19.54 -4.44 -20.07
CA TYR A 464 -18.84 -3.15 -20.21
C TYR A 464 -17.61 -3.06 -19.33
N LEU A 465 -17.73 -3.44 -18.05
CA LEU A 465 -16.63 -3.46 -17.10
C LEU A 465 -15.49 -4.41 -17.52
N VAL A 466 -15.86 -5.60 -17.99
CA VAL A 466 -14.88 -6.60 -18.47
C VAL A 466 -14.14 -6.06 -19.69
N LEU A 467 -14.84 -5.46 -20.64
CA LEU A 467 -14.24 -4.84 -21.81
C LEU A 467 -13.28 -3.70 -21.44
N CYS A 468 -13.67 -2.81 -20.50
CA CYS A 468 -12.79 -1.77 -19.99
C CYS A 468 -11.54 -2.34 -19.30
N LYS A 469 -11.70 -3.41 -18.51
CA LYS A 469 -10.55 -4.08 -17.87
C LYS A 469 -9.60 -4.73 -18.87
N LEU A 470 -10.12 -5.38 -19.90
CA LEU A 470 -9.31 -6.01 -20.94
C LEU A 470 -8.50 -4.98 -21.74
N GLN A 471 -9.03 -3.78 -21.93
CA GLN A 471 -8.30 -2.67 -22.58
C GLN A 471 -7.15 -2.11 -21.74
N HIS A 472 -7.25 -2.19 -20.42
CA HIS A 472 -6.27 -1.65 -19.48
C HIS A 472 -5.34 -2.71 -18.88
N GLN A 473 -5.44 -3.98 -19.27
CA GLN A 473 -4.46 -4.98 -18.88
C GLN A 473 -3.16 -4.71 -19.67
N PRO A 474 -2.03 -4.44 -19.01
CA PRO A 474 -0.76 -4.54 -19.69
C PRO A 474 -0.62 -6.01 -20.12
N PHE A 475 -0.63 -6.25 -21.41
CA PHE A 475 -0.20 -7.55 -21.92
C PHE A 475 1.21 -7.82 -21.37
N PRO A 476 1.51 -9.05 -20.96
CA PRO A 476 2.89 -9.39 -20.69
C PRO A 476 3.67 -9.01 -21.95
N ILE A 477 4.55 -8.04 -21.82
CA ILE A 477 5.50 -7.69 -22.88
C ILE A 477 6.41 -8.91 -22.97
N THR A 478 6.01 -9.88 -23.78
CA THR A 478 6.95 -10.88 -24.25
C THR A 478 8.01 -10.11 -25.02
N ASN A 479 9.27 -10.26 -24.61
CA ASN A 479 10.48 -9.59 -25.11
C ASN A 479 10.73 -9.73 -26.63
N SER A 480 9.73 -10.05 -27.44
CA SER A 480 9.83 -10.28 -28.90
C SER A 480 9.41 -9.09 -29.75
N LEU A 481 9.10 -7.91 -29.19
CA LEU A 481 8.66 -6.74 -29.97
C LEU A 481 9.49 -5.46 -29.74
N LEU A 482 10.71 -5.60 -29.22
CA LEU A 482 11.68 -4.50 -29.18
C LEU A 482 12.90 -4.79 -30.05
N ILE A 483 12.69 -5.23 -31.29
CA ILE A 483 13.71 -5.18 -32.34
C ILE A 483 12.99 -4.83 -33.66
N ASN A 484 12.93 -3.56 -33.95
CA ASN A 484 13.23 -2.93 -35.24
C ASN A 484 13.13 -1.42 -35.09
#